data_be4f3824225686d53bcb2f9db08ce7d6
#
_entry.id   be4f3824225686d53bcb2f9db08ce7d6
#
_cell.length_a   1.000
_cell.length_b   1.000
_cell.length_c   1.000
_cell.angle_alpha   90.00
_cell.angle_beta   90.00
_cell.angle_gamma   90.00
#
_symmetry.space_group_name_H-M   'P 1'
#
loop_
_entity.id
_entity.type
_entity.pdbx_description
1 polymer ?
#
loop_
_entity_poly.entity_id
_entity_poly.type
_entity_poly.pdbx_seq_one_letter_code
_entity_poly.pdbx_strand_id
1 'polypeptide(L)'
;MVTLGKPADLLVINQGKYGGNGKMGIVCLDLEGVLVPEIWIAFSEATGIPELKKTTRDEPDYDKLMNYRIGILKEHGLGLKEIQDTIAKIDPIPGAKEFLDELRAMTQVIIISDTFSQFAGPLMKKLGYPTIFCNELIVAEDGEITGFKMRCEQSKLTTVKALQSIGYDTIASGDSHNDLGMILASKAGFLFKSTDAIKKEYPQLPAYETYEELMAAIKEVI
;
A
#
# COMPACT_ATOMS: atom_id res chain seq x y z
N MET A 1 46.13 -22.33 -17.10
CA MET A 1 46.10 -22.08 -15.62
C MET A 1 45.48 -20.69 -15.45
N VAL A 2 44.19 -20.64 -15.18
CA VAL A 2 43.46 -19.37 -15.00
C VAL A 2 43.38 -19.14 -13.49
N THR A 3 44.06 -18.12 -13.02
CA THR A 3 44.01 -17.69 -11.62
C THR A 3 42.69 -16.99 -11.36
N LEU A 4 41.82 -17.60 -10.58
CA LEU A 4 40.59 -17.00 -10.03
C LEU A 4 41.02 -15.93 -9.00
N GLY A 5 40.67 -14.69 -9.30
CA GLY A 5 40.84 -13.55 -8.40
C GLY A 5 40.03 -13.76 -7.11
N LYS A 6 40.55 -13.24 -5.99
CA LYS A 6 39.91 -13.23 -4.69
C LYS A 6 38.52 -12.61 -4.77
N PRO A 7 37.48 -13.15 -4.08
CA PRO A 7 36.21 -12.48 -3.99
C PRO A 7 36.38 -11.17 -3.23
N ALA A 8 36.07 -10.07 -3.93
CA ALA A 8 35.99 -8.74 -3.33
C ALA A 8 34.80 -8.70 -2.36
N ASP A 9 35.10 -8.21 -1.19
CA ASP A 9 34.24 -7.61 -0.19
C ASP A 9 32.76 -8.07 -0.14
N LEU A 10 32.55 -9.12 0.65
CA LEU A 10 31.22 -9.42 1.18
C LEU A 10 30.81 -8.19 1.99
N LEU A 11 29.83 -7.47 1.51
CA LEU A 11 29.17 -6.39 2.25
C LEU A 11 28.76 -6.98 3.61
N VAL A 12 29.41 -6.55 4.68
CA VAL A 12 28.98 -6.87 6.04
C VAL A 12 27.65 -6.16 6.24
N ILE A 13 26.58 -6.88 5.96
CA ILE A 13 25.24 -6.43 6.37
C ILE A 13 25.31 -6.33 7.89
N ASN A 14 25.19 -5.10 8.36
CA ASN A 14 25.17 -4.75 9.77
C ASN A 14 24.16 -5.68 10.46
N GLN A 15 24.62 -6.53 11.36
CA GLN A 15 23.74 -7.35 12.19
C GLN A 15 23.05 -6.42 13.18
N GLY A 16 21.97 -5.75 12.70
CA GLY A 16 21.03 -5.08 13.56
C GLY A 16 20.56 -6.10 14.60
N LYS A 17 20.57 -5.71 15.84
CA LYS A 17 20.09 -6.52 16.97
C LYS A 17 18.66 -6.97 16.65
N TYR A 18 18.47 -8.21 16.27
CA TYR A 18 17.14 -8.81 16.15
C TYR A 18 16.49 -8.78 17.54
N GLY A 19 15.38 -8.07 17.65
CA GLY A 19 14.57 -7.99 18.86
C GLY A 19 14.17 -9.40 19.32
N GLY A 20 14.16 -9.62 20.62
CA GLY A 20 14.02 -10.92 21.27
C GLY A 20 12.97 -11.85 20.66
N ASN A 21 13.38 -13.00 20.31
CA ASN A 21 12.81 -14.26 19.83
C ASN A 21 13.27 -14.69 18.42
N GLY A 22 14.21 -14.00 17.77
CA GLY A 22 14.83 -14.45 16.51
C GLY A 22 13.97 -14.38 15.24
N LYS A 23 12.78 -13.77 15.29
CA LYS A 23 11.97 -13.52 14.10
C LYS A 23 12.41 -12.25 13.37
N MET A 24 12.36 -12.28 12.05
CA MET A 24 12.63 -11.11 11.22
C MET A 24 11.40 -10.19 11.18
N GLY A 25 11.63 -8.88 11.35
CA GLY A 25 10.57 -7.88 11.18
C GLY A 25 10.25 -7.61 9.72
N ILE A 26 8.97 -7.35 9.44
CA ILE A 26 8.50 -6.81 8.16
C ILE A 26 7.45 -5.74 8.40
N VAL A 27 7.60 -4.59 7.75
CA VAL A 27 6.63 -3.49 7.82
C VAL A 27 5.65 -3.60 6.66
N CYS A 28 4.36 -3.63 7.00
CA CYS A 28 3.22 -3.71 6.09
C CYS A 28 2.54 -2.34 6.03
N LEU A 29 2.59 -1.67 4.91
CA LEU A 29 2.00 -0.35 4.71
C LEU A 29 0.80 -0.42 3.76
N ASP A 30 -0.24 0.36 4.01
CA ASP A 30 -1.17 0.71 2.96
C ASP A 30 -0.51 1.64 1.94
N LEU A 31 -1.13 1.78 0.78
CA LEU A 31 -0.67 2.66 -0.30
C LEU A 31 -1.40 4.00 -0.29
N GLU A 32 -2.73 3.96 -0.50
CA GLU A 32 -3.58 5.15 -0.61
C GLU A 32 -3.83 5.76 0.77
N GLY A 33 -3.74 7.08 0.91
CA GLY A 33 -3.80 7.75 2.21
C GLY A 33 -2.50 7.68 3.04
N VAL A 34 -1.62 6.73 2.75
CA VAL A 34 -0.34 6.54 3.44
C VAL A 34 0.86 7.01 2.61
N LEU A 35 0.98 6.57 1.38
CA LEU A 35 2.12 6.91 0.49
C LEU A 35 1.71 7.74 -0.72
N VAL A 36 0.46 7.59 -1.17
CA VAL A 36 -0.10 8.32 -2.32
C VAL A 36 -1.50 8.80 -1.98
N PRO A 37 -2.00 9.86 -2.65
CA PRO A 37 -3.40 10.26 -2.52
C PRO A 37 -4.36 9.16 -2.98
N GLU A 38 -5.61 9.23 -2.54
CA GLU A 38 -6.71 8.38 -3.02
C GLU A 38 -6.83 8.45 -4.55
N ILE A 39 -6.53 7.36 -5.24
CA ILE A 39 -6.40 7.32 -6.71
C ILE A 39 -7.71 7.70 -7.39
N TRP A 40 -8.85 7.15 -6.93
CA TRP A 40 -10.14 7.43 -7.54
C TRP A 40 -10.60 8.87 -7.34
N ILE A 41 -10.29 9.48 -6.20
CA ILE A 41 -10.57 10.89 -5.95
C ILE A 41 -9.73 11.76 -6.88
N ALA A 42 -8.43 11.52 -6.95
CA ALA A 42 -7.53 12.25 -7.82
C ALA A 42 -7.90 12.07 -9.31
N PHE A 43 -8.31 10.87 -9.70
CA PHE A 43 -8.77 10.58 -11.05
C PHE A 43 -10.08 11.32 -11.39
N SER A 44 -11.04 11.34 -10.47
CA SER A 44 -12.27 12.13 -10.60
C SER A 44 -11.99 13.62 -10.79
N GLU A 45 -11.07 14.18 -10.02
CA GLU A 45 -10.68 15.59 -10.12
C GLU A 45 -10.00 15.91 -11.45
N ALA A 46 -9.11 15.04 -11.90
CA ALA A 46 -8.38 15.22 -13.14
C ALA A 46 -9.27 15.07 -14.40
N THR A 47 -10.31 14.24 -14.33
CA THR A 47 -11.24 14.00 -15.45
C THR A 47 -12.48 14.88 -15.41
N GLY A 48 -12.78 15.48 -14.26
CA GLY A 48 -14.01 16.25 -14.05
C GLY A 48 -15.27 15.38 -13.95
N ILE A 49 -15.13 14.09 -13.59
CA ILE A 49 -16.23 13.13 -13.42
C ILE A 49 -16.49 12.92 -11.93
N PRO A 50 -17.42 13.69 -11.30
CA PRO A 50 -17.61 13.67 -9.86
C PRO A 50 -18.16 12.34 -9.34
N GLU A 51 -18.82 11.55 -10.17
CA GLU A 51 -19.36 10.23 -9.84
C GLU A 51 -18.28 9.24 -9.40
N LEU A 52 -17.05 9.41 -9.87
CA LEU A 52 -15.89 8.57 -9.51
C LEU A 52 -15.33 8.87 -8.10
N LYS A 53 -15.77 9.96 -7.44
CA LYS A 53 -15.39 10.25 -6.03
C LYS A 53 -16.05 9.33 -5.00
N LYS A 54 -17.08 8.58 -5.41
CA LYS A 54 -17.75 7.62 -4.53
C LYS A 54 -16.75 6.61 -3.97
N THR A 55 -16.76 6.44 -2.66
CA THR A 55 -15.84 5.57 -1.92
C THR A 55 -16.57 4.43 -1.21
N THR A 56 -15.85 3.57 -0.52
CA THR A 56 -16.42 2.53 0.34
C THR A 56 -17.23 3.08 1.53
N ARG A 57 -17.12 4.37 1.83
CA ARG A 57 -17.97 5.07 2.81
C ARG A 57 -19.37 5.32 2.26
N ASP A 58 -19.51 5.49 0.93
CA ASP A 58 -20.77 5.74 0.23
C ASP A 58 -21.42 4.44 -0.23
N GLU A 59 -20.63 3.44 -0.60
CA GLU A 59 -21.06 2.09 -0.99
C GLU A 59 -20.10 1.07 -0.34
N PRO A 60 -20.52 0.48 0.80
CA PRO A 60 -19.67 -0.48 1.52
C PRO A 60 -19.43 -1.80 0.79
N ASP A 61 -20.31 -2.15 -0.15
CA ASP A 61 -20.16 -3.32 -1.00
C ASP A 61 -19.13 -3.00 -2.11
N TYR A 62 -17.94 -3.54 -1.97
CA TYR A 62 -16.82 -3.26 -2.87
C TYR A 62 -17.11 -3.68 -4.32
N ASP A 63 -17.80 -4.83 -4.50
CA ASP A 63 -18.13 -5.31 -5.84
C ASP A 63 -19.13 -4.36 -6.53
N LYS A 64 -20.13 -3.87 -5.80
CA LYS A 64 -21.05 -2.85 -6.34
C LYS A 64 -20.34 -1.55 -6.66
N LEU A 65 -19.44 -1.09 -5.78
CA LEU A 65 -18.68 0.12 -5.99
C LEU A 65 -17.80 0.02 -7.25
N MET A 66 -17.08 -1.10 -7.41
CA MET A 66 -16.22 -1.29 -8.57
C MET A 66 -17.01 -1.45 -9.87
N ASN A 67 -18.10 -2.20 -9.87
CA ASN A 67 -18.96 -2.32 -11.04
C ASN A 67 -19.60 -0.97 -11.43
N TYR A 68 -19.99 -0.16 -10.45
CA TYR A 68 -20.44 1.22 -10.69
C TYR A 68 -19.35 2.06 -11.37
N ARG A 69 -18.11 2.05 -10.84
CA ARG A 69 -16.98 2.79 -11.41
C ARG A 69 -16.66 2.33 -12.84
N ILE A 70 -16.66 1.02 -13.10
CA ILE A 70 -16.43 0.44 -14.44
C ILE A 70 -17.53 0.93 -15.40
N GLY A 71 -18.78 0.98 -14.97
CA GLY A 71 -19.88 1.54 -15.76
C GLY A 71 -19.65 2.99 -16.17
N ILE A 72 -19.24 3.84 -15.22
CA ILE A 72 -18.88 5.25 -15.47
C ILE A 72 -17.72 5.38 -16.46
N LEU A 73 -16.67 4.58 -16.29
CA LEU A 73 -15.52 4.59 -17.22
C LEU A 73 -15.97 4.27 -18.64
N LYS A 74 -16.82 3.27 -18.80
CA LYS A 74 -17.36 2.85 -20.09
C LYS A 74 -18.25 3.94 -20.72
N GLU A 75 -19.14 4.56 -19.94
CA GLU A 75 -19.99 5.68 -20.41
C GLU A 75 -19.19 6.86 -20.91
N HIS A 76 -18.02 7.11 -20.30
CA HIS A 76 -17.13 8.21 -20.70
C HIS A 76 -16.05 7.79 -21.71
N GLY A 77 -16.04 6.54 -22.16
CA GLY A 77 -15.04 6.03 -23.12
C GLY A 77 -13.62 6.03 -22.56
N LEU A 78 -13.47 5.84 -21.24
CA LEU A 78 -12.18 5.84 -20.54
C LEU A 78 -11.69 4.41 -20.36
N GLY A 79 -10.61 4.10 -21.03
CA GLY A 79 -9.91 2.80 -20.89
C GLY A 79 -8.73 2.87 -19.93
N LEU A 80 -7.99 1.77 -19.85
CA LEU A 80 -6.82 1.65 -18.98
C LEU A 80 -5.77 2.73 -19.27
N LYS A 81 -5.55 3.05 -20.54
CA LYS A 81 -4.52 4.03 -20.93
C LYS A 81 -4.80 5.42 -20.38
N GLU A 82 -6.03 5.91 -20.51
CA GLU A 82 -6.45 7.24 -20.00
C GLU A 82 -6.30 7.32 -18.49
N ILE A 83 -6.60 6.23 -17.78
CA ILE A 83 -6.44 6.14 -16.33
C ILE A 83 -4.97 6.17 -15.97
N GLN A 84 -4.13 5.38 -16.62
CA GLN A 84 -2.67 5.36 -16.37
C GLN A 84 -2.02 6.70 -16.68
N ASP A 85 -2.40 7.37 -17.77
CA ASP A 85 -1.90 8.70 -18.14
C ASP A 85 -2.29 9.76 -17.09
N THR A 86 -3.43 9.58 -16.44
CA THR A 86 -3.89 10.47 -15.35
C THR A 86 -3.15 10.16 -14.06
N ILE A 87 -3.05 8.89 -13.67
CA ILE A 87 -2.32 8.46 -12.47
C ILE A 87 -0.83 8.83 -12.55
N ALA A 88 -0.24 8.81 -13.74
CA ALA A 88 1.15 9.22 -13.95
C ALA A 88 1.41 10.69 -13.56
N LYS A 89 0.37 11.53 -13.51
CA LYS A 89 0.46 12.94 -13.08
C LYS A 89 0.31 13.10 -11.56
N ILE A 90 -0.18 12.08 -10.86
CA ILE A 90 -0.31 12.09 -9.40
C ILE A 90 1.08 11.89 -8.79
N ASP A 91 1.45 12.72 -7.83
CA ASP A 91 2.67 12.57 -7.07
C ASP A 91 2.42 11.84 -5.76
N PRO A 92 3.41 11.10 -5.23
CA PRO A 92 3.39 10.63 -3.86
C PRO A 92 3.13 11.77 -2.87
N ILE A 93 2.57 11.45 -1.71
CA ILE A 93 2.42 12.41 -0.62
C ILE A 93 3.81 12.96 -0.27
N PRO A 94 3.95 14.28 -0.06
CA PRO A 94 5.25 14.88 0.30
C PRO A 94 5.92 14.15 1.47
N GLY A 95 7.18 13.73 1.30
CA GLY A 95 7.94 12.96 2.28
C GLY A 95 7.73 11.44 2.21
N ALA A 96 6.75 10.94 1.46
CA ALA A 96 6.45 9.50 1.39
C ALA A 96 7.60 8.67 0.78
N LYS A 97 8.24 9.20 -0.26
CA LYS A 97 9.36 8.52 -0.93
C LYS A 97 10.56 8.40 0.00
N GLU A 98 10.91 9.50 0.66
CA GLU A 98 12.02 9.57 1.61
C GLU A 98 11.79 8.64 2.81
N PHE A 99 10.57 8.66 3.38
CA PHE A 99 10.15 7.75 4.44
C PHE A 99 10.29 6.28 4.01
N LEU A 100 9.79 5.95 2.83
CA LEU A 100 9.83 4.58 2.32
C LEU A 100 11.27 4.10 2.07
N ASP A 101 12.15 4.96 1.54
CA ASP A 101 13.56 4.63 1.29
C ASP A 101 14.32 4.44 2.61
N GLU A 102 14.12 5.32 3.60
CA GLU A 102 14.73 5.16 4.92
C GLU A 102 14.26 3.87 5.59
N LEU A 103 12.97 3.58 5.53
CA LEU A 103 12.40 2.36 6.11
C LEU A 103 12.97 1.08 5.46
N ARG A 104 13.08 1.07 4.13
CA ARG A 104 13.65 -0.05 3.35
C ARG A 104 15.15 -0.25 3.61
N ALA A 105 15.87 0.78 4.03
CA ALA A 105 17.28 0.66 4.43
C ALA A 105 17.45 -0.04 5.80
N MET A 106 16.40 -0.07 6.62
CA MET A 106 16.46 -0.62 7.98
C MET A 106 15.82 -2.00 8.10
N THR A 107 14.74 -2.25 7.34
CA THR A 107 13.94 -3.47 7.46
C THR A 107 13.28 -3.84 6.15
N GLN A 108 12.64 -5.01 6.11
CA GLN A 108 11.81 -5.41 4.98
C GLN A 108 10.51 -4.62 4.98
N VAL A 109 10.07 -4.20 3.80
CA VAL A 109 8.83 -3.44 3.64
C VAL A 109 8.00 -4.04 2.52
N ILE A 110 6.71 -4.15 2.76
CA ILE A 110 5.73 -4.55 1.76
C ILE A 110 4.55 -3.58 1.80
N ILE A 111 4.05 -3.20 0.64
CA ILE A 111 2.80 -2.47 0.49
C ILE A 111 1.68 -3.49 0.28
N ILE A 112 0.59 -3.35 1.00
CA ILE A 112 -0.60 -4.19 0.87
C ILE A 112 -1.78 -3.27 0.61
N SER A 113 -2.30 -3.27 -0.62
CA SER A 113 -3.29 -2.31 -1.07
C SER A 113 -4.47 -3.00 -1.77
N ASP A 114 -5.63 -2.39 -1.67
CA ASP A 114 -6.82 -2.81 -2.42
C ASP A 114 -6.89 -2.19 -3.83
N THR A 115 -5.87 -1.44 -4.23
CA THR A 115 -5.68 -0.95 -5.60
C THR A 115 -5.41 -2.08 -6.60
N PHE A 116 -5.20 -1.73 -7.85
CA PHE A 116 -4.94 -2.67 -8.95
C PHE A 116 -3.52 -2.49 -9.49
N SER A 117 -2.86 -3.59 -9.87
CA SER A 117 -1.50 -3.58 -10.40
C SER A 117 -1.33 -2.63 -11.59
N GLN A 118 -2.34 -2.57 -12.46
CA GLN A 118 -2.34 -1.70 -13.63
C GLN A 118 -2.42 -0.22 -13.27
N PHE A 119 -3.09 0.13 -12.15
CA PHE A 119 -3.15 1.50 -11.62
C PHE A 119 -1.87 1.87 -10.85
N ALA A 120 -1.36 0.94 -10.07
CA ALA A 120 -0.18 1.17 -9.23
C ALA A 120 1.10 1.45 -10.05
N GLY A 121 1.22 0.91 -11.26
CA GLY A 121 2.45 0.96 -12.06
C GLY A 121 3.15 2.32 -12.13
N PRO A 122 2.47 3.41 -12.56
CA PRO A 122 3.07 4.75 -12.61
C PRO A 122 3.55 5.27 -11.26
N LEU A 123 2.80 4.99 -10.18
CA LEU A 123 3.14 5.39 -8.81
C LEU A 123 4.30 4.58 -8.26
N MET A 124 4.35 3.28 -8.54
CA MET A 124 5.46 2.42 -8.13
C MET A 124 6.79 2.91 -8.69
N LYS A 125 6.82 3.42 -9.93
CA LYS A 125 8.01 4.04 -10.48
C LYS A 125 8.48 5.24 -9.65
N LYS A 126 7.57 6.11 -9.23
CA LYS A 126 7.87 7.29 -8.40
C LYS A 126 8.34 6.90 -6.99
N LEU A 127 7.85 5.79 -6.45
CA LEU A 127 8.22 5.25 -5.14
C LEU A 127 9.47 4.34 -5.18
N GLY A 128 10.12 4.16 -6.34
CA GLY A 128 11.34 3.33 -6.47
C GLY A 128 11.06 1.84 -6.49
N TYR A 129 9.93 1.42 -7.07
CA TYR A 129 9.51 0.03 -7.25
C TYR A 129 9.51 -0.80 -5.95
N PRO A 130 8.76 -0.38 -4.92
CA PRO A 130 8.59 -1.20 -3.72
C PRO A 130 7.81 -2.47 -4.05
N THR A 131 7.97 -3.49 -3.22
CA THR A 131 7.11 -4.68 -3.27
C THR A 131 5.68 -4.30 -2.91
N ILE A 132 4.72 -4.68 -3.76
CA ILE A 132 3.30 -4.43 -3.53
C ILE A 132 2.48 -5.69 -3.76
N PHE A 133 1.53 -5.96 -2.88
CA PHE A 133 0.45 -6.92 -3.04
C PHE A 133 -0.85 -6.16 -3.25
N CYS A 134 -1.44 -6.32 -4.41
CA CYS A 134 -2.66 -5.64 -4.82
C CYS A 134 -3.52 -6.57 -5.70
N ASN A 135 -4.59 -6.04 -6.25
CA ASN A 135 -5.56 -6.75 -7.08
C ASN A 135 -5.23 -6.59 -8.58
N GLU A 136 -6.04 -7.14 -9.45
CA GLU A 136 -5.89 -7.06 -10.90
C GLU A 136 -7.18 -6.57 -11.57
N LEU A 137 -7.06 -5.72 -12.59
CA LEU A 137 -8.16 -5.42 -13.50
C LEU A 137 -8.24 -6.47 -14.61
N ILE A 138 -9.44 -6.73 -15.07
CA ILE A 138 -9.69 -7.48 -16.30
C ILE A 138 -9.85 -6.45 -17.41
N VAL A 139 -8.91 -6.46 -18.35
CA VAL A 139 -8.82 -5.47 -19.43
C VAL A 139 -8.93 -6.20 -20.77
N ALA A 140 -9.81 -5.71 -21.63
CA ALA A 140 -9.98 -6.21 -22.99
C ALA A 140 -8.81 -5.76 -23.90
N GLU A 141 -8.69 -6.35 -25.09
CA GLU A 141 -7.60 -6.06 -26.05
C GLU A 141 -7.58 -4.59 -26.50
N ASP A 142 -8.74 -3.94 -26.53
CA ASP A 142 -8.90 -2.52 -26.89
C ASP A 142 -8.62 -1.57 -25.70
N GLY A 143 -8.34 -2.10 -24.50
CA GLY A 143 -8.07 -1.34 -23.30
C GLY A 143 -9.30 -1.04 -22.43
N GLU A 144 -10.51 -1.50 -22.83
CA GLU A 144 -11.71 -1.37 -21.99
C GLU A 144 -11.52 -2.17 -20.68
N ILE A 145 -11.85 -1.57 -19.55
CA ILE A 145 -11.89 -2.26 -18.27
C ILE A 145 -13.23 -2.96 -18.14
N THR A 146 -13.21 -4.30 -18.18
CA THR A 146 -14.42 -5.12 -18.21
C THR A 146 -14.73 -5.80 -16.87
N GLY A 147 -13.80 -5.71 -15.90
CA GLY A 147 -13.97 -6.29 -14.59
C GLY A 147 -12.72 -6.16 -13.73
N PHE A 148 -12.73 -6.87 -12.62
CA PHE A 148 -11.61 -6.93 -11.69
C PHE A 148 -11.53 -8.31 -11.03
N LYS A 149 -10.36 -8.61 -10.48
CA LYS A 149 -10.09 -9.83 -9.74
C LYS A 149 -9.44 -9.48 -8.42
N MET A 150 -10.15 -9.78 -7.33
CA MET A 150 -9.57 -9.68 -5.99
C MET A 150 -8.55 -10.79 -5.77
N ARG A 151 -7.39 -10.46 -5.24
CA ARG A 151 -6.32 -11.39 -4.94
C ARG A 151 -6.74 -12.46 -3.93
N CYS A 152 -7.40 -12.05 -2.87
CA CYS A 152 -8.01 -12.91 -1.84
C CYS A 152 -8.98 -12.09 -0.99
N GLU A 153 -9.84 -12.80 -0.24
CA GLU A 153 -10.71 -12.17 0.75
C GLU A 153 -9.90 -11.53 1.88
N GLN A 154 -10.38 -10.39 2.38
CA GLN A 154 -9.72 -9.62 3.45
C GLN A 154 -8.21 -9.49 3.21
N SER A 155 -7.84 -9.00 2.01
CA SER A 155 -6.50 -9.11 1.44
C SER A 155 -5.39 -8.66 2.39
N LYS A 156 -5.61 -7.57 3.16
CA LYS A 156 -4.65 -7.00 4.12
C LYS A 156 -4.44 -7.94 5.32
N LEU A 157 -5.51 -8.38 5.97
CA LEU A 157 -5.44 -9.30 7.10
C LEU A 157 -4.85 -10.66 6.70
N THR A 158 -5.31 -11.22 5.58
CA THR A 158 -4.85 -12.52 5.06
C THR A 158 -3.36 -12.49 4.76
N THR A 159 -2.86 -11.39 4.18
CA THR A 159 -1.42 -11.23 3.89
C THR A 159 -0.59 -11.18 5.17
N VAL A 160 -0.99 -10.39 6.17
CA VAL A 160 -0.29 -10.31 7.45
C VAL A 160 -0.23 -11.67 8.12
N LYS A 161 -1.34 -12.39 8.18
CA LYS A 161 -1.38 -13.76 8.76
C LYS A 161 -0.47 -14.74 7.99
N ALA A 162 -0.41 -14.63 6.67
CA ALA A 162 0.47 -15.46 5.85
C ALA A 162 1.96 -15.17 6.15
N LEU A 163 2.35 -13.90 6.25
CA LEU A 163 3.70 -13.49 6.63
C LEU A 163 4.07 -14.01 8.03
N GLN A 164 3.15 -13.92 8.99
CA GLN A 164 3.36 -14.44 10.34
C GLN A 164 3.52 -15.97 10.35
N SER A 165 2.78 -16.68 9.48
CA SER A 165 2.86 -18.16 9.38
C SER A 165 4.20 -18.66 8.85
N ILE A 166 4.92 -17.83 8.10
CA ILE A 166 6.26 -18.13 7.59
C ILE A 166 7.37 -17.50 8.43
N GLY A 167 7.05 -17.01 9.63
CA GLY A 167 8.03 -16.63 10.65
C GLY A 167 8.35 -15.14 10.77
N TYR A 168 7.58 -14.24 10.13
CA TYR A 168 7.78 -12.81 10.31
C TYR A 168 7.04 -12.27 11.54
N ASP A 169 7.66 -11.28 12.20
CA ASP A 169 6.95 -10.33 13.07
C ASP A 169 6.48 -9.17 12.20
N THR A 170 5.18 -8.99 12.08
CA THR A 170 4.60 -7.93 11.25
C THR A 170 4.38 -6.65 12.05
N ILE A 171 4.66 -5.52 11.43
CA ILE A 171 4.36 -4.17 11.90
C ILE A 171 3.48 -3.54 10.83
N ALA A 172 2.33 -3.00 11.16
CA ALA A 172 1.40 -2.51 10.15
C ALA A 172 0.99 -1.05 10.36
N SER A 173 0.80 -0.32 9.27
CA SER A 173 0.25 1.04 9.31
C SER A 173 -0.69 1.29 8.14
N GLY A 174 -1.77 2.01 8.41
CA GLY A 174 -2.81 2.41 7.46
C GLY A 174 -3.65 3.55 8.01
N ASP A 175 -4.56 4.10 7.19
CA ASP A 175 -5.34 5.30 7.49
C ASP A 175 -6.84 5.02 7.72
N SER A 176 -7.35 3.88 7.28
CA SER A 176 -8.77 3.64 7.13
C SER A 176 -9.26 2.31 7.72
N HIS A 177 -10.59 2.08 7.73
CA HIS A 177 -11.19 0.90 8.37
C HIS A 177 -10.74 -0.43 7.73
N ASN A 178 -10.45 -0.48 6.43
CA ASN A 178 -9.98 -1.69 5.76
C ASN A 178 -8.56 -2.11 6.20
N ASP A 179 -7.81 -1.21 6.86
CA ASP A 179 -6.48 -1.48 7.41
C ASP A 179 -6.51 -2.11 8.81
N LEU A 180 -7.62 -1.91 9.53
CA LEU A 180 -7.72 -2.34 10.92
C LEU A 180 -7.43 -3.83 11.11
N GLY A 181 -7.86 -4.66 10.15
CA GLY A 181 -7.57 -6.09 10.20
C GLY A 181 -6.07 -6.39 10.24
N MET A 182 -5.26 -5.76 9.39
CA MET A 182 -3.82 -5.96 9.40
C MET A 182 -3.13 -5.27 10.59
N ILE A 183 -3.61 -4.08 10.98
CA ILE A 183 -3.08 -3.31 12.12
C ILE A 183 -3.24 -4.10 13.42
N LEU A 184 -4.45 -4.55 13.72
CA LEU A 184 -4.77 -5.28 14.95
C LEU A 184 -4.13 -6.68 15.02
N ALA A 185 -3.89 -7.32 13.87
CA ALA A 185 -3.26 -8.64 13.81
C ALA A 185 -1.73 -8.59 13.90
N SER A 186 -1.11 -7.42 13.76
CA SER A 186 0.34 -7.25 13.76
C SER A 186 0.91 -7.15 15.17
N LYS A 187 2.21 -7.45 15.32
CA LYS A 187 2.97 -7.28 16.58
C LYS A 187 2.89 -5.82 17.09
N ALA A 188 2.96 -4.88 16.16
CA ALA A 188 2.70 -3.46 16.42
C ALA A 188 1.87 -2.89 15.26
N GLY A 189 0.91 -2.03 15.58
CA GLY A 189 0.01 -1.44 14.62
C GLY A 189 -0.19 0.05 14.89
N PHE A 190 -0.21 0.83 13.82
CA PHE A 190 -0.25 2.28 13.87
C PHE A 190 -1.31 2.84 12.92
N LEU A 191 -2.08 3.79 13.39
CA LEU A 191 -2.91 4.63 12.54
C LEU A 191 -2.06 5.78 11.98
N PHE A 192 -2.15 6.04 10.68
CA PHE A 192 -1.42 7.14 10.05
C PHE A 192 -2.37 8.04 9.28
N LYS A 193 -2.44 9.32 9.64
CA LYS A 193 -3.36 10.30 9.04
C LYS A 193 -4.83 9.86 9.03
N SER A 194 -5.19 9.02 9.98
CA SER A 194 -6.55 8.51 10.12
C SER A 194 -7.54 9.57 10.59
N THR A 195 -8.82 9.32 10.31
CA THR A 195 -9.89 10.20 10.75
C THR A 195 -10.07 10.17 12.27
N ASP A 196 -10.61 11.27 12.85
CA ASP A 196 -10.93 11.34 14.28
C ASP A 196 -11.97 10.29 14.69
N ALA A 197 -12.83 9.86 13.77
CA ALA A 197 -13.79 8.80 14.04
C ALA A 197 -13.09 7.47 14.33
N ILE A 198 -12.13 7.07 13.51
CA ILE A 198 -11.33 5.84 13.69
C ILE A 198 -10.50 5.93 14.97
N LYS A 199 -9.84 7.07 15.23
CA LYS A 199 -9.05 7.29 16.45
C LYS A 199 -9.90 7.15 17.72
N LYS A 200 -11.16 7.61 17.69
CA LYS A 200 -12.10 7.48 18.82
C LYS A 200 -12.62 6.05 18.97
N GLU A 201 -12.83 5.34 17.89
CA GLU A 201 -13.29 3.96 17.90
C GLU A 201 -12.20 2.99 18.38
N TYR A 202 -10.93 3.29 18.06
CA TYR A 202 -9.76 2.47 18.42
C TYR A 202 -8.72 3.27 19.24
N PRO A 203 -9.07 3.74 20.45
CA PRO A 203 -8.21 4.60 21.27
C PRO A 203 -6.93 3.90 21.75
N GLN A 204 -6.87 2.57 21.66
CA GLN A 204 -5.69 1.77 21.99
C GLN A 204 -4.62 1.77 20.89
N LEU A 205 -4.94 2.20 19.67
CA LEU A 205 -3.99 2.27 18.57
C LEU A 205 -3.28 3.62 18.56
N PRO A 206 -1.95 3.66 18.62
CA PRO A 206 -1.20 4.89 18.43
C PRO A 206 -1.49 5.48 17.04
N ALA A 207 -1.68 6.79 16.98
CA ALA A 207 -2.00 7.51 15.76
C ALA A 207 -0.97 8.63 15.51
N TYR A 208 -0.48 8.72 14.29
CA TYR A 208 0.56 9.65 13.86
C TYR A 208 0.11 10.45 12.64
N GLU A 209 0.59 11.70 12.56
CA GLU A 209 0.24 12.61 11.45
C GLU A 209 1.42 12.89 10.52
N THR A 210 2.65 12.64 10.99
CA THR A 210 3.86 12.88 10.22
C THR A 210 4.68 11.60 10.03
N TYR A 211 5.47 11.55 8.95
CA TYR A 211 6.35 10.41 8.70
C TYR A 211 7.46 10.29 9.74
N GLU A 212 7.89 11.40 10.31
CA GLU A 212 8.90 11.43 11.37
C GLU A 212 8.40 10.72 12.63
N GLU A 213 7.16 10.99 13.05
CA GLU A 213 6.53 10.36 14.21
C GLU A 213 6.33 8.85 13.96
N LEU A 214 5.77 8.49 12.78
CA LEU A 214 5.57 7.09 12.41
C LEU A 214 6.90 6.34 12.34
N MET A 215 7.93 6.93 11.74
CA MET A 215 9.28 6.35 11.65
C MET A 215 9.88 6.11 13.04
N ALA A 216 9.76 7.09 13.96
CA ALA A 216 10.23 6.94 15.32
C ALA A 216 9.55 5.74 16.03
N ALA A 217 8.23 5.64 15.91
CA ALA A 217 7.46 4.55 16.50
C ALA A 217 7.82 3.18 15.89
N ILE A 218 8.03 3.11 14.58
CA ILE A 218 8.46 1.87 13.93
C ILE A 218 9.86 1.45 14.41
N LYS A 219 10.80 2.39 14.57
CA LYS A 219 12.16 2.11 15.06
C LYS A 219 12.19 1.49 16.46
N GLU A 220 11.21 1.77 17.30
CA GLU A 220 11.11 1.22 18.65
C GLU A 220 10.68 -0.27 18.68
N VAL A 221 10.10 -0.78 17.60
CA VAL A 221 9.46 -2.10 17.58
C VAL A 221 10.04 -3.08 16.55
N ILE A 222 10.95 -2.60 15.66
CA ILE A 222 11.70 -3.46 14.72
C ILE A 222 12.77 -4.32 15.43
#